data_1e9cd488d9ddf6aa220aebc1d5483f39
#
_entry.id   1e9cd488d9ddf6aa220aebc1d5483f39
#
_cell.length_a   1.000
_cell.length_b   1.000
_cell.length_c   1.000
_cell.angle_alpha   90.00
_cell.angle_beta   90.00
_cell.angle_gamma   90.00
#
_symmetry.space_group_name_H-M   'P 1'
#
loop_
_entity.id
_entity.type
_entity.pdbx_description
1 polymer ?
#
loop_
_entity_poly.entity_id
_entity_poly.type
_entity_poly.pdbx_seq_one_letter_code
_entity_poly.pdbx_strand_id
1 'polypeptide(L)'
;MRPAVALFAVVLGLLPVAGCAAPVLTPPDAGIDGLMQAYDGQVPGAAVLVLHDGQPVFRRGYGLAVVEDGTAVTAASNFRLASVSKQFTAAAVLLLVEDGRLGLNQPARQWLPELPPAAAAITIRQLLSHTSGLLDYEDLMDPADTRQVHDADVLTLLSREDRLNFAPGTQYRYSNSGYALLALIVGRASGKDYATFLQERIFRPLGMAHTVAHQDGVDTVATRAYGYSRIDGRWQRTDQSTTSAVLGDGGIYSSLDDLARWDAALSRSRSEEH
;
A
#
# COMPACT_ATOMS: atom_id res chain seq x y z
N MET A 1 2.72 25.46 87.17
CA MET A 1 3.80 25.58 86.16
C MET A 1 3.37 24.82 84.94
N ARG A 2 3.06 25.52 83.87
CA ARG A 2 2.70 24.93 82.58
C ARG A 2 3.91 25.15 81.62
N PRO A 3 4.36 24.16 80.88
CA PRO A 3 5.41 24.37 79.90
C PRO A 3 4.85 24.96 78.60
N ALA A 4 5.56 25.92 78.04
CA ALA A 4 5.23 26.54 76.77
C ALA A 4 5.62 25.59 75.58
N VAL A 5 4.65 25.41 74.65
CA VAL A 5 4.86 24.69 73.43
C VAL A 5 5.34 25.71 72.35
N ALA A 6 6.58 25.55 71.87
CA ALA A 6 7.06 26.33 70.77
C ALA A 6 6.60 25.76 69.44
N LEU A 7 5.86 26.55 68.64
CA LEU A 7 5.39 26.21 67.30
C LEU A 7 6.47 26.55 66.29
N PHE A 8 7.08 25.52 65.67
CA PHE A 8 7.99 25.71 64.54
C PHE A 8 7.15 25.78 63.24
N ALA A 9 7.12 26.94 62.62
CA ALA A 9 6.55 27.09 61.28
C ALA A 9 7.61 26.72 60.24
N VAL A 10 7.37 25.62 59.51
CA VAL A 10 8.18 25.25 58.33
C VAL A 10 7.60 25.98 57.13
N VAL A 11 8.32 26.95 56.62
CA VAL A 11 8.01 27.62 55.34
C VAL A 11 8.54 26.74 54.21
N LEU A 12 7.66 25.98 53.52
CA LEU A 12 7.97 25.27 52.30
C LEU A 12 8.02 26.30 51.14
N GLY A 13 9.21 26.67 50.72
CA GLY A 13 9.42 27.46 49.51
C GLY A 13 9.04 26.67 48.27
N LEU A 14 7.94 27.02 47.62
CA LEU A 14 7.60 26.55 46.28
C LEU A 14 8.58 27.18 45.28
N LEU A 15 9.58 26.39 44.81
CA LEU A 15 10.36 26.73 43.63
C LEU A 15 9.48 26.60 42.39
N PRO A 16 9.41 27.60 41.50
CA PRO A 16 8.70 27.44 40.23
C PRO A 16 9.41 26.39 39.41
N VAL A 17 8.75 25.26 39.16
CA VAL A 17 9.15 24.31 38.12
C VAL A 17 8.97 25.06 36.78
N ALA A 18 10.08 25.47 36.18
CA ALA A 18 10.10 25.94 34.79
C ALA A 18 9.64 24.80 33.93
N GLY A 19 8.36 24.75 33.59
CA GLY A 19 7.82 23.82 32.62
C GLY A 19 8.50 24.11 31.28
N CYS A 20 9.30 23.17 30.78
CA CYS A 20 9.65 23.15 29.37
C CYS A 20 8.35 23.11 28.59
N ALA A 21 7.94 24.26 28.03
CA ALA A 21 6.89 24.30 27.04
C ALA A 21 7.34 23.39 25.89
N ALA A 22 6.59 22.34 25.63
CA ALA A 22 6.79 21.54 24.42
C ALA A 22 6.75 22.51 23.22
N PRO A 23 7.61 22.34 22.21
CA PRO A 23 7.60 23.20 21.05
C PRO A 23 6.20 23.18 20.46
N VAL A 24 5.56 24.35 20.38
CA VAL A 24 4.31 24.52 19.66
C VAL A 24 4.66 24.25 18.21
N LEU A 25 4.31 23.07 17.71
CA LEU A 25 4.38 22.76 16.30
C LEU A 25 3.49 23.77 15.60
N THR A 26 4.09 24.70 14.84
CA THR A 26 3.34 25.55 13.93
C THR A 26 2.51 24.66 13.03
N PRO A 27 1.20 24.93 12.82
CA PRO A 27 0.38 24.12 11.94
C PRO A 27 1.11 23.97 10.60
N PRO A 28 1.27 22.76 10.07
CA PRO A 28 2.03 22.52 8.82
C PRO A 28 1.34 23.09 7.59
N ASP A 29 0.14 23.67 7.76
CA ASP A 29 -0.79 24.05 6.70
C ASP A 29 -0.18 24.94 5.62
N ALA A 30 0.42 26.08 5.98
CA ALA A 30 0.96 27.01 4.99
C ALA A 30 2.16 26.44 4.21
N GLY A 31 2.98 25.61 4.83
CA GLY A 31 4.12 24.96 4.18
C GLY A 31 3.66 23.89 3.18
N ILE A 32 2.70 23.06 3.56
CA ILE A 32 2.15 22.00 2.71
C ILE A 32 1.35 22.62 1.56
N ASP A 33 0.50 23.61 1.81
CA ASP A 33 -0.27 24.27 0.77
C ASP A 33 0.65 24.91 -0.30
N GLY A 34 1.75 25.49 0.11
CA GLY A 34 2.76 26.03 -0.81
C GLY A 34 3.37 24.95 -1.71
N LEU A 35 3.68 23.77 -1.17
CA LEU A 35 4.20 22.63 -1.94
C LEU A 35 3.15 22.06 -2.90
N MET A 36 1.87 22.09 -2.51
CA MET A 36 0.76 21.52 -3.27
C MET A 36 0.14 22.49 -4.29
N GLN A 37 0.62 23.72 -4.40
CA GLN A 37 0.06 24.76 -5.28
C GLN A 37 -0.08 24.32 -6.75
N ALA A 38 0.83 23.47 -7.25
CA ALA A 38 0.77 22.95 -8.62
C ALA A 38 -0.41 21.98 -8.86
N TYR A 39 -0.98 21.45 -7.80
CA TYR A 39 -2.11 20.51 -7.84
C TYR A 39 -3.43 21.17 -7.45
N ASP A 40 -3.46 22.48 -7.18
CA ASP A 40 -4.67 23.20 -6.78
C ASP A 40 -5.40 23.82 -7.98
N GLY A 41 -6.72 24.02 -7.82
CA GLY A 41 -7.58 24.61 -8.85
C GLY A 41 -8.13 23.60 -9.87
N GLN A 42 -8.23 24.02 -11.15
CA GLN A 42 -8.86 23.25 -12.23
C GLN A 42 -7.86 22.31 -12.94
N VAL A 43 -7.11 21.55 -12.16
CA VAL A 43 -6.08 20.59 -12.61
C VAL A 43 -6.29 19.25 -11.95
N PRO A 44 -5.79 18.13 -12.52
CA PRO A 44 -5.76 16.84 -11.83
C PRO A 44 -5.09 16.97 -10.47
N GLY A 45 -5.77 16.48 -9.46
CA GLY A 45 -5.46 16.79 -8.08
C GLY A 45 -4.63 15.73 -7.36
N ALA A 46 -4.41 16.00 -6.08
CA ALA A 46 -3.73 15.11 -5.15
C ALA A 46 -4.37 15.21 -3.77
N ALA A 47 -4.09 14.24 -2.90
CA ALA A 47 -4.51 14.29 -1.51
C ALA A 47 -3.30 14.05 -0.58
N VAL A 48 -3.25 14.79 0.53
CA VAL A 48 -2.16 14.72 1.51
C VAL A 48 -2.73 14.43 2.89
N LEU A 49 -2.13 13.47 3.58
CA LEU A 49 -2.35 13.16 4.98
C LEU A 49 -1.00 13.13 5.68
N VAL A 50 -0.88 13.83 6.79
CA VAL A 50 0.28 13.74 7.68
C VAL A 50 -0.19 13.23 9.03
N LEU A 51 0.44 12.15 9.49
CA LEU A 51 0.22 11.59 10.82
C LEU A 51 1.40 11.94 11.73
N HIS A 52 1.12 12.33 12.95
CA HIS A 52 2.10 12.47 14.03
C HIS A 52 1.62 11.64 15.22
N ASP A 53 2.43 10.68 15.65
CA ASP A 53 2.07 9.71 16.70
C ASP A 53 0.71 9.02 16.43
N GLY A 54 0.48 8.64 15.18
CA GLY A 54 -0.76 7.99 14.72
C GLY A 54 -1.98 8.92 14.64
N GLN A 55 -1.84 10.23 14.93
CA GLN A 55 -2.93 11.20 14.85
C GLN A 55 -2.82 12.06 13.60
N PRO A 56 -3.91 12.30 12.86
CA PRO A 56 -3.91 13.21 11.72
C PRO A 56 -3.65 14.65 12.17
N VAL A 57 -2.50 15.21 11.76
CA VAL A 57 -2.16 16.63 11.99
C VAL A 57 -2.38 17.49 10.74
N PHE A 58 -2.52 16.86 9.57
CA PHE A 58 -2.90 17.52 8.32
C PHE A 58 -3.67 16.52 7.44
N ARG A 59 -4.76 16.99 6.77
CA ARG A 59 -5.60 16.15 5.91
C ARG A 59 -6.32 17.03 4.90
N ARG A 60 -5.92 17.00 3.62
CA ARG A 60 -6.49 17.85 2.57
C ARG A 60 -6.40 17.21 1.19
N GLY A 61 -7.46 17.46 0.35
CA GLY A 61 -7.44 17.24 -1.08
C GLY A 61 -7.20 18.56 -1.83
N TYR A 62 -6.55 18.49 -2.98
CA TYR A 62 -6.27 19.60 -3.88
C TYR A 62 -6.70 19.23 -5.29
N GLY A 63 -7.20 20.21 -6.06
CA GLY A 63 -7.59 20.03 -7.44
C GLY A 63 -8.72 19.05 -7.67
N LEU A 64 -8.74 18.41 -8.85
CA LEU A 64 -9.85 17.63 -9.34
C LEU A 64 -9.55 16.11 -9.36
N ALA A 65 -10.49 15.34 -8.86
CA ALA A 65 -10.55 13.89 -9.00
C ALA A 65 -11.03 13.49 -10.40
N VAL A 66 -11.98 14.26 -10.95
CA VAL A 66 -12.52 14.10 -12.29
C VAL A 66 -12.51 15.47 -12.97
N VAL A 67 -11.65 15.63 -13.97
CA VAL A 67 -11.47 16.91 -14.66
C VAL A 67 -12.69 17.25 -15.51
N GLU A 68 -13.34 16.24 -16.10
CA GLU A 68 -14.42 16.40 -17.05
C GLU A 68 -15.69 17.02 -16.44
N ASP A 69 -15.95 16.78 -15.17
CA ASP A 69 -17.16 17.26 -14.47
C ASP A 69 -16.82 18.22 -13.29
N GLY A 70 -15.54 18.48 -13.04
CA GLY A 70 -15.12 19.37 -11.96
C GLY A 70 -15.20 18.77 -10.56
N THR A 71 -15.33 17.44 -10.42
CA THR A 71 -15.36 16.78 -9.10
C THR A 71 -14.04 16.98 -8.38
N ALA A 72 -14.08 17.59 -7.20
CA ALA A 72 -12.88 17.89 -6.42
C ALA A 72 -12.29 16.64 -5.74
N VAL A 73 -10.97 16.63 -5.56
CA VAL A 73 -10.31 15.66 -4.69
C VAL A 73 -10.65 15.95 -3.23
N THR A 74 -10.95 14.90 -2.51
CA THR A 74 -11.13 14.90 -1.04
C THR A 74 -10.22 13.86 -0.40
N ALA A 75 -10.11 13.86 0.91
CA ALA A 75 -9.37 12.81 1.63
C ALA A 75 -10.06 11.43 1.54
N ALA A 76 -11.34 11.37 1.14
CA ALA A 76 -12.08 10.16 0.86
C ALA A 76 -11.98 9.71 -0.61
N SER A 77 -11.31 10.48 -1.48
CA SER A 77 -11.10 10.08 -2.87
C SER A 77 -10.21 8.86 -2.94
N ASN A 78 -10.61 7.89 -3.78
CA ASN A 78 -9.86 6.66 -4.01
C ASN A 78 -8.87 6.84 -5.16
N PHE A 79 -7.61 6.60 -4.86
CA PHE A 79 -6.51 6.61 -5.82
C PHE A 79 -6.04 5.20 -6.12
N ARG A 80 -5.64 4.96 -7.35
CA ARG A 80 -4.89 3.76 -7.71
C ARG A 80 -3.53 3.79 -7.00
N LEU A 81 -3.25 2.78 -6.17
CA LEU A 81 -2.04 2.76 -5.36
C LEU A 81 -0.81 2.31 -6.13
N ALA A 82 -0.99 1.73 -7.33
CA ALA A 82 0.10 1.12 -8.08
C ALA A 82 0.96 0.23 -7.16
N SER A 83 2.28 0.30 -7.22
CA SER A 83 3.17 -0.58 -6.44
C SER A 83 3.08 -0.43 -4.91
N VAL A 84 2.41 0.60 -4.38
CA VAL A 84 2.05 0.65 -2.95
C VAL A 84 1.11 -0.50 -2.57
N SER A 85 0.38 -1.08 -3.53
CA SER A 85 -0.44 -2.29 -3.36
C SER A 85 0.34 -3.50 -2.84
N LYS A 86 1.62 -3.60 -3.16
CA LYS A 86 2.47 -4.74 -2.81
C LYS A 86 2.52 -5.03 -1.31
N GLN A 87 2.38 -4.02 -0.47
CA GLN A 87 2.33 -4.21 0.98
C GLN A 87 1.12 -5.05 1.41
N PHE A 88 -0.03 -4.93 0.74
CA PHE A 88 -1.21 -5.75 1.04
C PHE A 88 -1.03 -7.18 0.56
N THR A 89 -0.38 -7.39 -0.59
CA THR A 89 0.01 -8.71 -1.09
C THR A 89 0.97 -9.41 -0.12
N ALA A 90 1.96 -8.68 0.37
CA ALA A 90 2.90 -9.19 1.35
C ALA A 90 2.19 -9.56 2.67
N ALA A 91 1.30 -8.70 3.17
CA ALA A 91 0.51 -8.98 4.36
C ALA A 91 -0.39 -10.21 4.19
N ALA A 92 -1.03 -10.38 3.02
CA ALA A 92 -1.84 -11.56 2.71
C ALA A 92 -1.02 -12.85 2.79
N VAL A 93 0.20 -12.84 2.25
CA VAL A 93 1.14 -13.97 2.36
C VAL A 93 1.50 -14.25 3.82
N LEU A 94 1.83 -13.21 4.61
CA LEU A 94 2.21 -13.36 6.02
C LEU A 94 1.05 -13.87 6.87
N LEU A 95 -0.18 -13.43 6.64
CA LEU A 95 -1.37 -13.99 7.30
C LEU A 95 -1.54 -15.49 7.01
N LEU A 96 -1.27 -15.93 5.78
CA LEU A 96 -1.32 -17.37 5.45
C LEU A 96 -0.16 -18.16 6.07
N VAL A 97 0.98 -17.52 6.30
CA VAL A 97 2.09 -18.11 7.05
C VAL A 97 1.72 -18.28 8.53
N GLU A 98 1.11 -17.27 9.12
CA GLU A 98 0.59 -17.31 10.50
C GLU A 98 -0.49 -18.37 10.67
N ASP A 99 -1.40 -18.52 9.70
CA ASP A 99 -2.42 -19.56 9.66
C ASP A 99 -1.82 -21.00 9.44
N GLY A 100 -0.50 -21.12 9.25
CA GLY A 100 0.18 -22.40 8.96
C GLY A 100 -0.12 -22.99 7.57
N ARG A 101 -0.70 -22.19 6.67
CA ARG A 101 -1.10 -22.61 5.31
C ARG A 101 -0.01 -22.36 4.27
N LEU A 102 0.94 -21.50 4.55
CA LEU A 102 2.08 -21.16 3.71
C LEU A 102 3.38 -21.17 4.52
N GLY A 103 4.50 -21.48 3.86
CA GLY A 103 5.82 -21.36 4.47
C GLY A 103 6.73 -20.47 3.61
N LEU A 104 7.39 -19.49 4.21
CA LEU A 104 8.25 -18.55 3.47
C LEU A 104 9.38 -19.23 2.67
N ASN A 105 9.86 -20.37 3.13
CA ASN A 105 10.93 -21.12 2.48
C ASN A 105 10.42 -22.23 1.55
N GLN A 106 9.09 -22.37 1.38
CA GLN A 106 8.52 -23.30 0.42
C GLN A 106 8.82 -22.82 -1.01
N PRO A 107 9.12 -23.77 -1.94
CA PRO A 107 9.25 -23.46 -3.36
C PRO A 107 7.93 -22.91 -3.94
N ALA A 108 8.01 -21.83 -4.71
CA ALA A 108 6.85 -21.25 -5.38
C ALA A 108 6.17 -22.26 -6.32
N ARG A 109 6.92 -23.14 -6.96
CA ARG A 109 6.41 -24.22 -7.83
C ARG A 109 5.52 -25.23 -7.11
N GLN A 110 5.58 -25.35 -5.79
CA GLN A 110 4.63 -26.16 -5.04
C GLN A 110 3.19 -25.66 -5.21
N TRP A 111 3.04 -24.35 -5.34
CA TRP A 111 1.76 -23.67 -5.53
C TRP A 111 1.46 -23.37 -7.00
N LEU A 112 2.50 -23.18 -7.80
CA LEU A 112 2.45 -22.81 -9.21
C LEU A 112 3.29 -23.81 -10.03
N PRO A 113 2.84 -25.06 -10.20
CA PRO A 113 3.59 -26.09 -10.93
C PRO A 113 3.82 -25.77 -12.40
N GLU A 114 3.06 -24.80 -12.95
CA GLU A 114 3.21 -24.27 -14.30
C GLU A 114 4.52 -23.49 -14.52
N LEU A 115 5.16 -22.99 -13.44
CA LEU A 115 6.46 -22.32 -13.56
C LEU A 115 7.53 -23.27 -14.11
N PRO A 116 8.49 -22.78 -14.92
CA PRO A 116 9.47 -23.61 -15.58
C PRO A 116 10.46 -24.29 -14.61
N PRO A 117 11.19 -25.32 -15.04
CA PRO A 117 12.22 -25.96 -14.19
C PRO A 117 13.26 -25.00 -13.64
N ALA A 118 13.66 -23.95 -14.39
CA ALA A 118 14.58 -22.92 -13.93
C ALA A 118 14.10 -22.24 -12.64
N ALA A 119 12.79 -22.14 -12.41
CA ALA A 119 12.19 -21.54 -11.22
C ALA A 119 12.07 -22.51 -10.02
N ALA A 120 12.56 -23.77 -10.12
CA ALA A 120 12.35 -24.80 -9.11
C ALA A 120 12.85 -24.43 -7.70
N ALA A 121 13.93 -23.66 -7.62
CA ALA A 121 14.54 -23.24 -6.35
C ALA A 121 13.97 -21.93 -5.79
N ILE A 122 13.09 -21.23 -6.51
CA ILE A 122 12.53 -19.95 -6.06
C ILE A 122 11.57 -20.17 -4.90
N THR A 123 11.81 -19.51 -3.78
CA THR A 123 10.97 -19.56 -2.58
C THR A 123 9.98 -18.39 -2.52
N ILE A 124 8.92 -18.54 -1.69
CA ILE A 124 7.98 -17.44 -1.38
C ILE A 124 8.72 -16.21 -0.85
N ARG A 125 9.70 -16.41 0.05
CA ARG A 125 10.54 -15.33 0.59
C ARG A 125 11.25 -14.55 -0.52
N GLN A 126 11.79 -15.23 -1.51
CA GLN A 126 12.52 -14.58 -2.60
C GLN A 126 11.62 -13.82 -3.57
N LEU A 127 10.35 -14.23 -3.73
CA LEU A 127 9.34 -13.43 -4.43
C LEU A 127 9.05 -12.14 -3.66
N LEU A 128 8.78 -12.22 -2.35
CA LEU A 128 8.51 -11.06 -1.49
C LEU A 128 9.66 -10.06 -1.45
N SER A 129 10.91 -10.54 -1.44
CA SER A 129 12.10 -9.69 -1.29
C SER A 129 12.74 -9.25 -2.61
N HIS A 130 12.13 -9.55 -3.77
CA HIS A 130 12.67 -9.24 -5.09
C HIS A 130 14.05 -9.86 -5.37
N THR A 131 14.28 -11.05 -4.82
CA THR A 131 15.54 -11.81 -4.99
C THR A 131 15.33 -13.14 -5.74
N SER A 132 14.21 -13.30 -6.42
CA SER A 132 13.85 -14.53 -7.13
C SER A 132 14.65 -14.75 -8.42
N GLY A 133 15.11 -13.69 -9.07
CA GLY A 133 15.75 -13.73 -10.37
C GLY A 133 14.78 -13.93 -11.55
N LEU A 134 13.46 -13.97 -11.31
CA LEU A 134 12.46 -14.05 -12.39
C LEU A 134 12.62 -12.90 -13.38
N LEU A 135 12.28 -13.17 -14.64
CA LEU A 135 12.11 -12.14 -15.66
C LEU A 135 10.93 -11.26 -15.27
N ASP A 136 10.94 -9.99 -15.69
CA ASP A 136 9.77 -9.16 -15.55
C ASP A 136 8.79 -9.44 -16.70
N TYR A 137 7.50 -9.60 -16.37
CA TYR A 137 6.49 -9.93 -17.38
C TYR A 137 6.26 -8.78 -18.36
N GLU A 138 6.52 -7.53 -17.94
CA GLU A 138 6.42 -6.37 -18.83
C GLU A 138 7.43 -6.44 -19.98
N ASP A 139 8.63 -7.02 -19.74
CA ASP A 139 9.63 -7.29 -20.76
C ASP A 139 9.24 -8.45 -21.71
N LEU A 140 8.26 -9.27 -21.33
CA LEU A 140 7.78 -10.43 -22.09
C LEU A 140 6.49 -10.17 -22.87
N MET A 141 5.84 -9.04 -22.62
CA MET A 141 4.60 -8.67 -23.30
C MET A 141 4.87 -8.31 -24.76
N ASP A 142 3.95 -8.68 -25.64
CA ASP A 142 3.93 -8.15 -27.00
C ASP A 142 3.52 -6.67 -26.97
N PRO A 143 4.35 -5.73 -27.43
CA PRO A 143 4.02 -4.31 -27.46
C PRO A 143 2.77 -3.97 -28.31
N ALA A 144 2.37 -4.86 -29.21
CA ALA A 144 1.18 -4.71 -30.03
C ALA A 144 -0.10 -5.20 -29.34
N ASP A 145 0.03 -5.96 -28.24
CA ASP A 145 -1.14 -6.44 -27.46
C ASP A 145 -1.67 -5.33 -26.56
N THR A 146 -2.89 -4.91 -26.81
CA THR A 146 -3.59 -3.84 -26.05
C THR A 146 -4.55 -4.40 -25.00
N ARG A 147 -4.68 -5.73 -24.87
CA ARG A 147 -5.55 -6.36 -23.87
C ARG A 147 -5.00 -6.14 -22.48
N GLN A 148 -5.89 -6.07 -21.49
CA GLN A 148 -5.50 -6.08 -20.08
C GLN A 148 -4.85 -7.41 -19.73
N VAL A 149 -3.68 -7.34 -19.09
CA VAL A 149 -2.96 -8.48 -18.52
C VAL A 149 -3.43 -8.66 -17.07
N HIS A 150 -3.68 -9.91 -16.69
CA HIS A 150 -4.06 -10.31 -15.34
C HIS A 150 -2.96 -11.16 -14.69
N ASP A 151 -3.01 -11.39 -13.39
CA ASP A 151 -2.02 -12.22 -12.68
C ASP A 151 -1.84 -13.62 -13.31
N ALA A 152 -2.91 -14.23 -13.85
CA ALA A 152 -2.84 -15.51 -14.55
C ALA A 152 -2.09 -15.44 -15.89
N ASP A 153 -2.20 -14.31 -16.59
CA ASP A 153 -1.45 -14.10 -17.84
C ASP A 153 0.04 -13.94 -17.54
N VAL A 154 0.39 -13.29 -16.43
CA VAL A 154 1.79 -13.20 -15.97
C VAL A 154 2.38 -14.60 -15.75
N LEU A 155 1.66 -15.50 -15.08
CA LEU A 155 2.09 -16.90 -14.93
C LEU A 155 2.27 -17.57 -16.29
N THR A 156 1.35 -17.34 -17.24
CA THR A 156 1.41 -17.90 -18.59
C THR A 156 2.62 -17.41 -19.35
N LEU A 157 2.95 -16.11 -19.27
CA LEU A 157 4.15 -15.54 -19.89
C LEU A 157 5.41 -16.20 -19.31
N LEU A 158 5.52 -16.24 -17.99
CA LEU A 158 6.68 -16.80 -17.29
C LEU A 158 6.85 -18.31 -17.52
N SER A 159 5.76 -19.06 -17.71
CA SER A 159 5.81 -20.52 -17.94
C SER A 159 6.51 -20.91 -19.23
N ARG A 160 6.67 -19.97 -20.18
CA ARG A 160 7.32 -20.17 -21.48
C ARG A 160 8.83 -19.89 -21.46
N GLU A 161 9.34 -19.36 -20.32
CA GLU A 161 10.71 -18.86 -20.20
C GLU A 161 11.53 -19.78 -19.29
N ASP A 162 12.41 -20.60 -19.85
CA ASP A 162 13.27 -21.50 -19.07
C ASP A 162 14.62 -20.85 -18.69
N ARG A 163 14.58 -19.58 -18.28
CA ARG A 163 15.76 -18.83 -17.82
C ARG A 163 15.40 -17.85 -16.70
N LEU A 164 16.40 -17.44 -15.96
CA LEU A 164 16.34 -16.40 -14.91
C LEU A 164 17.34 -15.29 -15.21
N ASN A 165 17.13 -14.11 -14.65
CA ASN A 165 18.09 -13.01 -14.69
C ASN A 165 19.36 -13.33 -13.88
N PHE A 166 19.22 -14.07 -12.76
CA PHE A 166 20.29 -14.50 -11.85
C PHE A 166 19.80 -15.67 -10.98
N ALA A 167 20.72 -16.36 -10.36
CA ALA A 167 20.39 -17.46 -9.45
C ALA A 167 19.59 -16.95 -8.23
N PRO A 168 18.50 -17.64 -7.83
CA PRO A 168 17.64 -17.20 -6.73
C PRO A 168 18.42 -16.93 -5.45
N GLY A 169 18.18 -15.78 -4.82
CA GLY A 169 18.80 -15.34 -3.58
C GLY A 169 20.18 -14.67 -3.74
N THR A 170 20.76 -14.56 -4.94
CA THR A 170 22.11 -14.03 -5.13
C THR A 170 22.16 -12.52 -5.40
N GLN A 171 21.06 -11.94 -5.90
CA GLN A 171 20.97 -10.53 -6.25
C GLN A 171 19.58 -9.99 -5.93
N TYR A 172 19.46 -8.66 -5.89
CA TYR A 172 18.20 -7.94 -5.83
C TYR A 172 17.88 -7.34 -7.21
N ARG A 173 16.66 -7.58 -7.69
CA ARG A 173 16.09 -6.87 -8.83
C ARG A 173 14.59 -6.75 -8.60
N TYR A 174 14.07 -5.52 -8.55
CA TYR A 174 12.64 -5.29 -8.43
C TYR A 174 11.89 -6.06 -9.53
N SER A 175 10.78 -6.72 -9.16
CA SER A 175 10.02 -7.58 -10.05
C SER A 175 8.53 -7.45 -9.77
N ASN A 176 7.76 -7.03 -10.76
CA ASN A 176 6.31 -7.06 -10.75
C ASN A 176 5.81 -8.52 -10.85
N SER A 177 6.48 -9.34 -11.67
CA SER A 177 6.18 -10.77 -11.81
C SER A 177 6.09 -11.50 -10.48
N GLY A 178 7.02 -11.24 -9.56
CA GLY A 178 7.01 -11.89 -8.25
C GLY A 178 5.73 -11.63 -7.47
N TYR A 179 5.20 -10.43 -7.52
CA TYR A 179 4.00 -10.04 -6.79
C TYR A 179 2.70 -10.48 -7.47
N ALA A 180 2.65 -10.52 -8.79
CA ALA A 180 1.56 -11.16 -9.53
C ALA A 180 1.45 -12.66 -9.15
N LEU A 181 2.60 -13.37 -9.13
CA LEU A 181 2.62 -14.77 -8.68
C LEU A 181 2.20 -14.94 -7.21
N LEU A 182 2.58 -14.03 -6.32
CA LEU A 182 2.16 -14.07 -4.91
C LEU A 182 0.63 -13.93 -4.78
N ALA A 183 -0.03 -13.11 -5.59
CA ALA A 183 -1.50 -13.03 -5.60
C ALA A 183 -2.14 -14.38 -5.97
N LEU A 184 -1.62 -15.06 -6.99
CA LEU A 184 -2.08 -16.40 -7.37
C LEU A 184 -1.83 -17.43 -6.26
N ILE A 185 -0.67 -17.35 -5.59
CA ILE A 185 -0.33 -18.24 -4.46
C ILE A 185 -1.29 -17.99 -3.30
N VAL A 186 -1.60 -16.74 -2.97
CA VAL A 186 -2.63 -16.39 -1.97
C VAL A 186 -3.97 -17.03 -2.33
N GLY A 187 -4.39 -16.93 -3.59
CA GLY A 187 -5.60 -17.56 -4.08
C GLY A 187 -5.60 -19.08 -3.87
N ARG A 188 -4.57 -19.78 -4.32
CA ARG A 188 -4.45 -21.23 -4.21
C ARG A 188 -4.32 -21.70 -2.76
N ALA A 189 -3.52 -21.02 -1.94
CA ALA A 189 -3.33 -21.36 -0.54
C ALA A 189 -4.57 -21.08 0.31
N SER A 190 -5.33 -20.02 0.00
CA SER A 190 -6.55 -19.66 0.74
C SER A 190 -7.78 -20.43 0.26
N GLY A 191 -7.83 -20.89 -0.99
CA GLY A 191 -9.01 -21.43 -1.64
C GLY A 191 -10.05 -20.35 -1.98
N LYS A 192 -9.66 -19.08 -1.99
CA LYS A 192 -10.49 -17.91 -2.33
C LYS A 192 -9.80 -17.11 -3.43
N ASP A 193 -10.55 -16.35 -4.21
CA ASP A 193 -9.90 -15.40 -5.09
C ASP A 193 -9.16 -14.31 -4.28
N TYR A 194 -8.13 -13.72 -4.88
CA TYR A 194 -7.22 -12.80 -4.19
C TYR A 194 -7.94 -11.56 -3.64
N ALA A 195 -8.85 -10.95 -4.42
CA ALA A 195 -9.57 -9.75 -3.99
C ALA A 195 -10.50 -10.05 -2.81
N THR A 196 -11.22 -11.19 -2.86
CA THR A 196 -12.04 -11.69 -1.76
C THR A 196 -11.21 -11.94 -0.49
N PHE A 197 -10.02 -12.55 -0.64
CA PHE A 197 -9.14 -12.79 0.50
C PHE A 197 -8.73 -11.47 1.17
N LEU A 198 -8.28 -10.48 0.39
CA LEU A 198 -7.91 -9.16 0.92
C LEU A 198 -9.09 -8.49 1.63
N GLN A 199 -10.27 -8.52 1.01
CA GLN A 199 -11.48 -7.92 1.57
C GLN A 199 -11.84 -8.53 2.92
N GLU A 200 -11.81 -9.86 3.04
CA GLU A 200 -12.22 -10.56 4.26
C GLU A 200 -11.19 -10.53 5.38
N ARG A 201 -9.89 -10.62 5.03
CA ARG A 201 -8.82 -10.79 6.01
C ARG A 201 -8.11 -9.48 6.37
N ILE A 202 -8.21 -8.44 5.52
CA ILE A 202 -7.49 -7.18 5.72
C ILE A 202 -8.48 -6.01 5.74
N PHE A 203 -9.16 -5.73 4.63
CA PHE A 203 -9.88 -4.47 4.49
C PHE A 203 -11.07 -4.37 5.44
N ARG A 204 -11.94 -5.38 5.49
CA ARG A 204 -13.11 -5.40 6.39
C ARG A 204 -12.74 -5.39 7.86
N PRO A 205 -11.81 -6.23 8.37
CA PRO A 205 -11.41 -6.20 9.78
C PRO A 205 -10.82 -4.86 10.22
N LEU A 206 -10.13 -4.16 9.33
CA LEU A 206 -9.53 -2.85 9.62
C LEU A 206 -10.49 -1.68 9.36
N GLY A 207 -11.71 -1.92 8.88
CA GLY A 207 -12.68 -0.88 8.55
C GLY A 207 -12.28 -0.05 7.33
N MET A 208 -11.45 -0.59 6.42
CA MET A 208 -11.01 0.05 5.17
C MET A 208 -12.13 -0.07 4.11
N ALA A 209 -13.24 0.64 4.35
CA ALA A 209 -14.47 0.47 3.60
C ALA A 209 -14.41 0.95 2.14
N HIS A 210 -13.45 1.79 1.79
CA HIS A 210 -13.25 2.33 0.45
C HIS A 210 -12.11 1.65 -0.32
N THR A 211 -11.38 0.73 0.32
CA THR A 211 -10.26 0.03 -0.30
C THR A 211 -10.74 -1.21 -1.05
N VAL A 212 -10.28 -1.36 -2.29
CA VAL A 212 -10.68 -2.47 -3.16
C VAL A 212 -9.52 -2.92 -4.05
N ALA A 213 -9.36 -4.24 -4.22
CA ALA A 213 -8.58 -4.81 -5.32
C ALA A 213 -9.51 -4.88 -6.53
N HIS A 214 -9.41 -3.89 -7.43
CA HIS A 214 -10.42 -3.61 -8.44
C HIS A 214 -10.36 -4.58 -9.61
N GLN A 215 -11.52 -5.19 -9.91
CA GLN A 215 -11.73 -6.09 -11.04
C GLN A 215 -12.80 -5.50 -11.98
N ASP A 216 -12.38 -5.12 -13.17
CA ASP A 216 -13.28 -4.54 -14.18
C ASP A 216 -14.48 -5.47 -14.45
N GLY A 217 -15.69 -4.88 -14.47
CA GLY A 217 -16.93 -5.60 -14.67
C GLY A 217 -17.44 -6.40 -13.46
N VAL A 218 -16.67 -6.48 -12.36
CA VAL A 218 -17.04 -7.18 -11.12
C VAL A 218 -17.42 -6.19 -10.02
N ASP A 219 -16.61 -5.15 -9.83
CA ASP A 219 -16.82 -4.14 -8.81
C ASP A 219 -16.65 -2.71 -9.37
N THR A 220 -16.83 -1.72 -8.50
CA THR A 220 -16.63 -0.31 -8.84
C THR A 220 -15.78 0.38 -7.79
N VAL A 221 -14.94 1.32 -8.23
CA VAL A 221 -14.17 2.17 -7.31
C VAL A 221 -14.99 3.41 -6.98
N ALA A 222 -15.55 3.45 -5.77
CA ALA A 222 -16.30 4.60 -5.29
C ALA A 222 -15.40 5.84 -5.16
N THR A 223 -15.90 7.04 -5.43
CA THR A 223 -15.19 8.32 -5.31
C THR A 223 -13.79 8.31 -5.97
N ARG A 224 -13.68 7.66 -7.14
CA ARG A 224 -12.40 7.46 -7.83
C ARG A 224 -11.80 8.79 -8.30
N ALA A 225 -10.53 8.99 -8.00
CA ALA A 225 -9.69 9.99 -8.64
C ALA A 225 -8.98 9.33 -9.85
N TYR A 226 -9.09 9.96 -11.02
CA TYR A 226 -8.48 9.45 -12.25
C TYR A 226 -7.10 10.06 -12.49
N GLY A 227 -6.26 9.32 -13.21
CA GLY A 227 -4.97 9.80 -13.68
C GLY A 227 -5.08 10.51 -15.03
N TYR A 228 -4.35 11.58 -15.19
CA TYR A 228 -4.37 12.40 -16.41
C TYR A 228 -2.95 12.72 -16.88
N SER A 229 -2.80 12.80 -18.20
CA SER A 229 -1.60 13.32 -18.86
C SER A 229 -1.94 14.59 -19.61
N ARG A 230 -0.97 15.51 -19.73
CA ARG A 230 -1.13 16.72 -20.53
C ARG A 230 -0.67 16.45 -21.96
N ILE A 231 -1.63 16.31 -22.89
CA ILE A 231 -1.40 16.03 -24.31
C ILE A 231 -1.93 17.24 -25.08
N ASP A 232 -1.10 17.85 -25.92
CA ASP A 232 -1.40 19.04 -26.73
C ASP A 232 -2.02 20.16 -25.90
N GLY A 233 -1.49 20.37 -24.68
CA GLY A 233 -1.92 21.41 -23.76
C GLY A 233 -3.25 21.14 -23.01
N ARG A 234 -3.89 20.00 -23.22
CA ARG A 234 -5.15 19.60 -22.59
C ARG A 234 -4.95 18.39 -21.68
N TRP A 235 -5.73 18.30 -20.59
CA TRP A 235 -5.77 17.13 -19.75
C TRP A 235 -6.57 16.02 -20.43
N GLN A 236 -5.99 14.85 -20.56
CA GLN A 236 -6.61 13.64 -21.09
C GLN A 236 -6.48 12.51 -20.06
N ARG A 237 -7.54 11.77 -19.84
CA ARG A 237 -7.55 10.61 -18.92
C ARG A 237 -6.65 9.50 -19.46
N THR A 238 -5.63 9.12 -18.69
CA THR A 238 -4.62 8.13 -19.06
C THR A 238 -4.24 7.22 -17.88
N ASP A 239 -5.19 7.00 -16.96
CA ASP A 239 -4.94 6.30 -15.70
C ASP A 239 -4.90 4.77 -15.83
N GLN A 240 -5.15 4.22 -17.01
CA GLN A 240 -5.10 2.79 -17.30
C GLN A 240 -4.04 2.47 -18.35
N SER A 241 -3.32 1.37 -18.13
CA SER A 241 -2.41 0.74 -19.06
C SER A 241 -2.78 -0.74 -19.22
N THR A 242 -2.13 -1.45 -20.13
CA THR A 242 -2.32 -2.90 -20.33
C THR A 242 -2.01 -3.74 -19.07
N THR A 243 -1.25 -3.20 -18.12
CA THR A 243 -0.88 -3.89 -16.87
C THR A 243 -1.75 -3.49 -15.67
N SER A 244 -2.76 -2.65 -15.87
CA SER A 244 -3.55 -2.10 -14.74
C SER A 244 -4.43 -3.13 -14.04
N ALA A 245 -4.73 -4.26 -14.68
CA ALA A 245 -5.54 -5.34 -14.11
C ALA A 245 -4.72 -6.42 -13.38
N VAL A 246 -3.39 -6.29 -13.30
CA VAL A 246 -2.57 -7.15 -12.44
C VAL A 246 -2.76 -6.70 -10.99
N LEU A 247 -3.45 -7.53 -10.19
CA LEU A 247 -3.87 -7.15 -8.84
C LEU A 247 -2.73 -7.23 -7.83
N GLY A 248 -1.92 -8.28 -7.92
CA GLY A 248 -0.88 -8.57 -6.94
C GLY A 248 0.21 -7.52 -6.86
N ASP A 249 0.52 -6.87 -7.97
CA ASP A 249 1.61 -5.90 -8.06
C ASP A 249 1.16 -4.43 -7.97
N GLY A 250 -0.13 -4.12 -8.33
CA GLY A 250 -0.53 -2.72 -8.45
C GLY A 250 -2.02 -2.40 -8.54
N GLY A 251 -2.92 -3.39 -8.46
CA GLY A 251 -4.34 -3.22 -8.78
C GLY A 251 -5.24 -2.76 -7.62
N ILE A 252 -4.69 -2.25 -6.51
CA ILE A 252 -5.49 -1.81 -5.36
C ILE A 252 -5.74 -0.30 -5.45
N TYR A 253 -6.97 0.08 -5.09
CA TYR A 253 -7.40 1.47 -4.89
C TYR A 253 -7.70 1.70 -3.42
N SER A 254 -7.34 2.87 -2.90
CA SER A 254 -7.61 3.25 -1.52
C SER A 254 -7.69 4.75 -1.32
N SER A 255 -8.26 5.16 -0.19
CA SER A 255 -8.32 6.55 0.27
C SER A 255 -7.27 6.82 1.36
N LEU A 256 -6.99 8.11 1.62
CA LEU A 256 -6.12 8.50 2.74
C LEU A 256 -6.64 7.99 4.08
N ASP A 257 -7.95 8.00 4.27
CA ASP A 257 -8.58 7.56 5.53
C ASP A 257 -8.38 6.06 5.77
N ASP A 258 -8.46 5.26 4.72
CA ASP A 258 -8.23 3.83 4.83
C ASP A 258 -6.74 3.51 4.99
N LEU A 259 -5.86 4.25 4.31
CA LEU A 259 -4.41 4.11 4.51
C LEU A 259 -3.97 4.50 5.94
N ALA A 260 -4.65 5.48 6.58
CA ALA A 260 -4.40 5.78 7.99
C ALA A 260 -4.79 4.61 8.92
N ARG A 261 -5.88 3.89 8.62
CA ARG A 261 -6.25 2.66 9.35
C ARG A 261 -5.23 1.54 9.15
N TRP A 262 -4.72 1.42 7.93
CA TRP A 262 -3.65 0.48 7.61
C TRP A 262 -2.37 0.78 8.38
N ASP A 263 -1.91 2.03 8.38
CA ASP A 263 -0.74 2.48 9.15
C ASP A 263 -0.89 2.20 10.65
N ALA A 264 -2.06 2.50 11.21
CA ALA A 264 -2.36 2.20 12.60
C ALA A 264 -2.32 0.69 12.92
N ALA A 265 -2.74 -0.17 11.99
CA ALA A 265 -2.66 -1.62 12.15
C ALA A 265 -1.21 -2.12 12.18
N LEU A 266 -0.38 -1.63 11.27
CA LEU A 266 1.06 -1.96 11.22
C LEU A 266 1.82 -1.49 12.47
N SER A 267 1.40 -0.35 13.05
CA SER A 267 2.04 0.20 14.24
C SER A 267 1.68 -0.57 15.51
N ARG A 268 0.46 -1.13 15.62
CA ARG A 268 0.02 -1.94 16.77
C ARG A 268 0.77 -3.26 16.89
N SER A 269 0.98 -3.95 15.77
CA SER A 269 1.73 -5.21 15.78
C SER A 269 3.16 -5.05 16.30
N ARG A 270 3.79 -3.88 16.09
CA ARG A 270 5.11 -3.57 16.65
C ARG A 270 5.13 -3.37 18.16
N SER A 271 4.03 -2.88 18.75
CA SER A 271 3.96 -2.62 20.19
C SER A 271 3.65 -3.89 21.00
N GLU A 272 3.15 -4.95 20.38
CA GLU A 272 2.84 -6.23 21.03
C GLU A 272 4.04 -7.20 21.03
N GLU A 273 5.09 -6.93 20.25
CA GLU A 273 6.34 -7.72 20.21
C GLU A 273 7.39 -7.28 21.26
N HIS A 274 7.09 -6.29 22.10
CA HIS A 274 7.93 -5.77 23.18
C HIS A 274 7.23 -5.88 24.54
#